data_29bd1e4bd24a60dc2b68943b0eead367
#
_entry.id   29bd1e4bd24a60dc2b68943b0eead367
#
_cell.length_a   1.000
_cell.length_b   1.000
_cell.length_c   1.000
_cell.angle_alpha   90.00
_cell.angle_beta   90.00
_cell.angle_gamma   90.00
#
_symmetry.space_group_name_H-M   'P 1'
#
loop_
_entity.id
_entity.type
_entity.pdbx_description
1 polymer ?
#
loop_
_entity_poly.entity_id
_entity_poly.type
_entity_poly.pdbx_seq_one_letter_code
_entity_poly.pdbx_strand_id
1 'polypeptide(L)'
;DGMNAAIANTMNKDYAAAKRAIAKDMSAEADYLRAVIASEEGDMRTAEAQLKSAVKKDEKMAKKAMKDIHFKKLFEEGLKF
;
A
#
# COMPACT_ATOMS: atom_id res chain seq x y z
N ASP A 1 -15.40 6.95 -6.78
CA ASP A 1 -15.23 5.50 -6.79
C ASP A 1 -13.79 5.15 -7.15
N GLY A 2 -13.52 3.90 -7.25
CA GLY A 2 -12.17 3.46 -7.55
C GLY A 2 -11.17 3.95 -6.52
N MET A 3 -10.09 4.58 -6.98
CA MET A 3 -9.00 5.00 -6.10
C MET A 3 -9.46 6.04 -5.07
N ASN A 4 -10.28 7.01 -5.49
CA ASN A 4 -10.75 8.02 -4.55
C ASN A 4 -11.60 7.42 -3.44
N ALA A 5 -12.49 6.48 -3.80
CA ALA A 5 -13.31 5.78 -2.81
C ALA A 5 -12.43 4.94 -1.89
N ALA A 6 -11.42 4.27 -2.44
CA ALA A 6 -10.52 3.44 -1.64
C ALA A 6 -9.75 4.28 -0.64
N ILE A 7 -9.25 5.44 -1.06
CA ILE A 7 -8.54 6.35 -0.16
C ILE A 7 -9.45 6.82 0.97
N ALA A 8 -10.66 7.26 0.62
CA ALA A 8 -11.62 7.74 1.62
C ALA A 8 -11.98 6.63 2.63
N ASN A 9 -12.22 5.41 2.14
CA ASN A 9 -12.54 4.29 3.02
C ASN A 9 -11.36 3.92 3.91
N THR A 10 -10.13 4.02 3.38
CA THR A 10 -8.92 3.77 4.19
C THR A 10 -8.82 4.80 5.32
N MET A 11 -9.06 6.06 5.02
CA MET A 11 -9.05 7.12 6.03
C MET A 11 -10.09 6.90 7.11
N ASN A 12 -11.22 6.29 6.75
CA ASN A 12 -12.28 5.95 7.70
C ASN A 12 -12.06 4.58 8.35
N LYS A 13 -10.94 3.93 8.04
CA LYS A 13 -10.58 2.61 8.57
C LYS A 13 -11.56 1.51 8.14
N ASP A 14 -12.26 1.73 7.05
CA ASP A 14 -13.11 0.70 6.44
C ASP A 14 -12.28 -0.02 5.36
N TYR A 15 -11.40 -0.91 5.83
CA TYR A 15 -10.41 -1.54 4.94
C TYR A 15 -11.06 -2.50 3.95
N ALA A 16 -12.11 -3.19 4.36
CA ALA A 16 -12.82 -4.10 3.46
C ALA A 16 -13.41 -3.34 2.28
N ALA A 17 -14.07 -2.22 2.55
CA ALA A 17 -14.64 -1.39 1.48
C ALA A 17 -13.54 -0.79 0.61
N ALA A 18 -12.42 -0.37 1.22
CA ALA A 18 -11.30 0.19 0.47
C ALA A 18 -10.74 -0.84 -0.51
N LYS A 19 -10.52 -2.06 -0.06
CA LYS A 19 -10.00 -3.13 -0.92
C LYS A 19 -10.97 -3.47 -2.05
N ARG A 20 -12.27 -3.49 -1.76
CA ARG A 20 -13.28 -3.75 -2.79
C ARG A 20 -13.26 -2.67 -3.88
N ALA A 21 -13.09 -1.41 -3.48
CA ALA A 21 -13.12 -0.28 -4.43
C ALA A 21 -12.03 -0.39 -5.48
N ILE A 22 -10.89 -1.01 -5.17
CA ILE A 22 -9.78 -1.16 -6.10
C ILE A 22 -9.49 -2.62 -6.47
N ALA A 23 -10.46 -3.50 -6.26
CA ALA A 23 -10.24 -4.95 -6.43
C ALA A 23 -9.70 -5.31 -7.81
N LYS A 24 -10.08 -4.56 -8.84
CA LYS A 24 -9.66 -4.84 -10.23
C LYS A 24 -8.59 -3.88 -10.73
N ASP A 25 -8.13 -2.97 -9.88
CA ASP A 25 -7.13 -1.99 -10.27
C ASP A 25 -5.73 -2.61 -10.08
N MET A 26 -4.99 -2.74 -11.19
CA MET A 26 -3.67 -3.37 -11.21
C MET A 26 -2.54 -2.34 -11.28
N SER A 27 -2.83 -1.07 -11.03
CA SER A 27 -1.83 -0.01 -11.10
C SER A 27 -0.86 -0.06 -9.92
N ALA A 28 0.29 0.62 -10.10
CA ALA A 28 1.26 0.76 -9.01
C ALA A 28 0.62 1.49 -7.82
N GLU A 29 -0.22 2.49 -8.09
CA GLU A 29 -0.90 3.25 -7.03
C GLU A 29 -1.83 2.36 -6.22
N ALA A 30 -2.55 1.45 -6.89
CA ALA A 30 -3.44 0.52 -6.19
C ALA A 30 -2.64 -0.45 -5.33
N ASP A 31 -1.53 -0.96 -5.85
CA ASP A 31 -0.67 -1.84 -5.05
C ASP A 31 -0.11 -1.09 -3.85
N TYR A 32 0.29 0.17 -4.04
CA TYR A 32 0.80 0.99 -2.94
C TYR A 32 -0.27 1.16 -1.86
N LEU A 33 -1.50 1.47 -2.26
CA LEU A 33 -2.60 1.62 -1.28
C LEU A 33 -2.89 0.28 -0.58
N ARG A 34 -2.85 -0.83 -1.30
CA ARG A 34 -2.99 -2.15 -0.66
C ARG A 34 -1.92 -2.38 0.39
N ALA A 35 -0.69 -1.91 0.12
CA ALA A 35 0.40 -2.03 1.09
C ALA A 35 0.12 -1.17 2.33
N VAL A 36 -0.38 0.04 2.14
CA VAL A 36 -0.75 0.92 3.25
C VAL A 36 -1.84 0.28 4.11
N ILE A 37 -2.89 -0.24 3.44
CA ILE A 37 -3.99 -0.90 4.14
C ILE A 37 -3.47 -2.09 4.96
N ALA A 38 -2.63 -2.93 4.35
CA ALA A 38 -2.06 -4.09 5.05
C ALA A 38 -1.25 -3.65 6.26
N SER A 39 -0.46 -2.59 6.12
CA SER A 39 0.31 -2.04 7.24
C SER A 39 -0.61 -1.62 8.38
N GLU A 40 -1.70 -0.93 8.05
CA GLU A 40 -2.66 -0.49 9.08
C GLU A 40 -3.40 -1.65 9.73
N GLU A 41 -3.60 -2.73 8.97
CA GLU A 41 -4.20 -3.94 9.51
C GLU A 41 -3.21 -4.78 10.33
N GLY A 42 -1.94 -4.40 10.35
CA GLY A 42 -0.90 -5.14 11.07
C GLY A 42 -0.35 -6.32 10.29
N ASP A 43 -0.70 -6.46 9.02
CA ASP A 43 -0.22 -7.54 8.15
C ASP A 43 1.01 -7.08 7.39
N MET A 44 2.17 -7.15 8.06
CA MET A 44 3.40 -6.60 7.47
C MET A 44 3.93 -7.45 6.33
N ARG A 45 3.62 -8.75 6.30
CA ARG A 45 4.03 -9.60 5.19
C ARG A 45 3.32 -9.20 3.89
N THR A 46 2.01 -8.99 3.95
CA THR A 46 1.25 -8.51 2.80
C THR A 46 1.68 -7.09 2.42
N ALA A 47 1.93 -6.24 3.42
CA ALA A 47 2.41 -4.88 3.16
C ALA A 47 3.70 -4.91 2.34
N GLU A 48 4.65 -5.74 2.72
CA GLU A 48 5.91 -5.86 2.00
C GLU A 48 5.68 -6.36 0.57
N ALA A 49 4.87 -7.40 0.40
CA ALA A 49 4.61 -7.98 -0.92
C ALA A 49 3.96 -6.97 -1.86
N GLN A 50 2.96 -6.24 -1.37
CA GLN A 50 2.27 -5.24 -2.18
C GLN A 50 3.18 -4.05 -2.50
N LEU A 51 4.01 -3.65 -1.54
CA LEU A 51 4.94 -2.54 -1.78
C LEU A 51 5.97 -2.92 -2.83
N LYS A 52 6.50 -4.14 -2.79
CA LYS A 52 7.43 -4.62 -3.81
C LYS A 52 6.77 -4.64 -5.19
N SER A 53 5.51 -5.05 -5.25
CA SER A 53 4.76 -5.04 -6.51
C SER A 53 4.60 -3.62 -7.04
N ALA A 54 4.26 -2.67 -6.17
CA ALA A 54 4.12 -1.27 -6.56
C ALA A 54 5.42 -0.72 -7.14
N VAL A 55 6.55 -0.99 -6.47
CA VAL A 55 7.87 -0.49 -6.91
C VAL A 55 8.27 -1.15 -8.23
N LYS A 56 7.94 -2.42 -8.42
CA LYS A 56 8.24 -3.11 -9.67
C LYS A 56 7.49 -2.47 -10.84
N LYS A 57 6.27 -1.98 -10.60
CA LYS A 57 5.47 -1.31 -11.63
C LYS A 57 5.87 0.15 -11.84
N ASP A 58 6.32 0.82 -10.79
CA ASP A 58 6.73 2.22 -10.85
C ASP A 58 7.82 2.45 -9.79
N GLU A 59 9.07 2.54 -10.24
CA GLU A 59 10.22 2.69 -9.32
C GLU A 59 10.12 3.93 -8.44
N LYS A 60 9.39 4.95 -8.85
CA LYS A 60 9.21 6.16 -8.03
C LYS A 60 8.52 5.86 -6.71
N MET A 61 7.79 4.74 -6.66
CA MET A 61 7.12 4.33 -5.42
C MET A 61 8.12 3.98 -4.31
N ALA A 62 9.33 3.56 -4.66
CA ALA A 62 10.36 3.26 -3.66
C ALA A 62 10.71 4.51 -2.84
N LYS A 63 10.96 5.63 -3.54
CA LYS A 63 11.32 6.88 -2.86
C LYS A 63 10.16 7.38 -2.00
N LYS A 64 8.95 7.28 -2.51
CA LYS A 64 7.76 7.64 -1.75
C LYS A 64 7.63 6.80 -0.48
N ALA A 65 7.84 5.49 -0.61
CA ALA A 65 7.70 4.55 0.50
C ALA A 65 8.73 4.83 1.60
N MET A 66 9.95 5.22 1.23
CA MET A 66 11.01 5.50 2.19
C MET A 66 10.69 6.68 3.09
N LYS A 67 9.76 7.53 2.68
CA LYS A 67 9.33 8.71 3.45
C LYS A 67 7.97 8.47 4.12
N ASP A 68 7.38 7.29 3.91
CA ASP A 68 6.03 6.98 4.39
C ASP A 68 6.12 6.23 5.71
N ILE A 69 5.51 6.80 6.74
CA ILE A 69 5.56 6.22 8.08
C ILE A 69 4.97 4.81 8.12
N HIS A 70 4.04 4.48 7.21
CA HIS A 70 3.43 3.15 7.17
C HIS A 70 4.46 2.05 6.97
N PHE A 71 5.61 2.36 6.33
CA PHE A 71 6.61 1.37 5.99
C PHE A 71 7.91 1.52 6.77
N LYS A 72 7.94 2.41 7.75
CA LYS A 72 9.14 2.66 8.55
C LYS A 72 9.68 1.35 9.15
N LYS A 73 8.79 0.54 9.72
CA LYS A 73 9.20 -0.71 10.35
C LYS A 73 9.82 -1.68 9.35
N LEU A 74 9.27 -1.76 8.14
CA LEU A 74 9.80 -2.64 7.11
C LEU A 74 11.23 -2.26 6.75
N PHE A 75 11.50 -0.96 6.57
CA PHE A 75 12.85 -0.51 6.25
C PHE A 75 13.81 -0.71 7.42
N GLU A 76 13.34 -0.51 8.64
CA GLU A 76 14.16 -0.77 9.84
C GLU A 76 14.53 -2.24 9.95
N GLU A 77 13.67 -3.13 9.46
CA GLU A 77 13.90 -4.57 9.49
C GLU A 77 14.66 -5.08 8.26
N GLY A 78 15.11 -4.17 7.39
CA GLY A 78 16.01 -4.53 6.32
C GLY A 78 15.44 -4.52 4.91
N LEU A 79 14.19 -4.06 4.73
CA LEU A 79 13.62 -3.99 3.38
C LEU A 79 14.47 -3.08 2.49
N LYS A 80 14.79 -3.55 1.28
CA LYS A 80 15.57 -2.82 0.29
C LYS A 80 14.95 -3.00 -1.10
N PHE A 81 15.16 -2.00 -1.94
CA PHE A 81 14.77 -2.04 -3.35
C PHE A 81 15.96 -1.89 -4.26
#